data_a5373c66bb451b60c02903f49a10938b
#
_entry.id   a5373c66bb451b60c02903f49a10938b
#
_cell.length_a   1.000
_cell.length_b   1.000
_cell.length_c   1.000
_cell.angle_alpha   90.00
_cell.angle_beta   90.00
_cell.angle_gamma   90.00
#
_symmetry.space_group_name_H-M   'P 1'
#
loop_
_entity.id
_entity.type
_entity.pdbx_description
1 polymer ?
#
loop_
_entity_poly.entity_id
_entity_poly.type
_entity_poly.pdbx_seq_one_letter_code
_entity_poly.pdbx_strand_id
1 'polypeptide(L)'
;MKKHTAFKNPFIVFSPFLLLFVALVLKLHSDEMIGDEGGYMQFAQNILQGFYSPPAPDIDLWWGPGYPILLTPFIAMGLPLVFITLTNAVLQYLSIVMLFKAISQLVDFSKAMAFSLLWGFCYSIYPFMARILTETFSSFLITLFIYFTIKAFKEGTKKHLYLAGFTLGYLALTKVMFGYVMLFLLLWSLLMWLKNTKVIEYRKSIVIILVGFLTASPYLIYTYKLTDRFFYWGNSGGMSLYWMSNPNDYEYGNWDNETFDSLKDLGGGNTKLLKQNHQEDFEYILQFKGVEKDDAYKKVAIQNIKSHPKKYIKNIYANISRMIFGFPYHYARQTPLIKVWYFAILFSLTLYSIFLTIINWKKLVYSLRFVLVFTSIYLGGSTLLSAYNRQLIIIVPALLLWIAYIVSKSIKFNIKLNRFSEN
;
A
#
# COMPACT_ATOMS: atom_id res chain seq x y z
N MET A 1 -3.88 37.72 -24.57
CA MET A 1 -3.19 37.15 -23.39
C MET A 1 -4.00 36.14 -22.61
N LYS A 2 -4.87 35.30 -23.20
CA LYS A 2 -5.66 34.25 -22.50
C LYS A 2 -5.19 32.78 -22.75
N LYS A 3 -4.12 32.56 -23.55
CA LYS A 3 -3.66 31.19 -23.90
C LYS A 3 -2.80 30.48 -22.86
N HIS A 4 -2.38 31.12 -21.76
CA HIS A 4 -1.46 30.51 -20.76
C HIS A 4 -2.16 29.89 -19.54
N THR A 5 -3.49 29.96 -19.43
CA THR A 5 -4.20 29.47 -18.24
C THR A 5 -4.49 27.96 -18.25
N ALA A 6 -4.65 27.35 -19.43
CA ALA A 6 -4.94 25.92 -19.56
C ALA A 6 -3.77 25.05 -19.09
N PHE A 7 -2.53 25.45 -19.38
CA PHE A 7 -1.30 24.77 -18.92
C PHE A 7 -1.06 24.84 -17.39
N LYS A 8 -1.87 25.61 -16.65
CA LYS A 8 -1.78 25.69 -15.18
C LYS A 8 -2.72 24.72 -14.46
N ASN A 9 -3.70 24.15 -15.17
CA ASN A 9 -4.65 23.20 -14.56
C ASN A 9 -4.10 21.77 -14.66
N PRO A 10 -3.72 21.13 -13.52
CA PRO A 10 -3.14 19.80 -13.54
C PRO A 10 -4.08 18.72 -14.10
N PHE A 11 -5.40 18.90 -14.02
CA PHE A 11 -6.34 17.99 -14.65
C PHE A 11 -6.22 17.98 -16.18
N ILE A 12 -5.95 19.13 -16.80
CA ILE A 12 -5.75 19.22 -18.25
C ILE A 12 -4.33 18.72 -18.62
N VAL A 13 -3.33 19.11 -17.86
CA VAL A 13 -1.93 18.74 -18.12
C VAL A 13 -1.73 17.23 -18.11
N PHE A 14 -2.35 16.52 -17.16
CA PHE A 14 -2.23 15.07 -17.03
C PHE A 14 -3.32 14.28 -17.77
N SER A 15 -4.26 14.94 -18.48
CA SER A 15 -5.32 14.24 -19.23
C SER A 15 -4.83 13.22 -20.26
N PRO A 16 -3.64 13.35 -20.91
CA PRO A 16 -3.11 12.30 -21.76
C PRO A 16 -2.92 10.95 -21.04
N PHE A 17 -2.60 10.98 -19.73
CA PHE A 17 -2.52 9.74 -18.94
C PHE A 17 -3.88 9.05 -18.77
N LEU A 18 -4.97 9.82 -18.66
CA LEU A 18 -6.30 9.21 -18.61
C LEU A 18 -6.59 8.42 -19.89
N LEU A 19 -6.29 9.00 -21.04
CA LEU A 19 -6.46 8.32 -22.34
C LEU A 19 -5.57 7.07 -22.43
N LEU A 20 -4.30 7.20 -22.03
CA LEU A 20 -3.36 6.09 -21.99
C LEU A 20 -3.88 4.96 -21.07
N PHE A 21 -4.33 5.29 -19.86
CA PHE A 21 -4.79 4.31 -18.89
C PHE A 21 -6.09 3.63 -19.32
N VAL A 22 -7.03 4.36 -19.90
CA VAL A 22 -8.23 3.78 -20.51
C VAL A 22 -7.86 2.81 -21.62
N ALA A 23 -6.96 3.20 -22.53
CA ALA A 23 -6.50 2.31 -23.60
C ALA A 23 -5.79 1.06 -23.07
N LEU A 24 -4.94 1.21 -22.04
CA LEU A 24 -4.27 0.07 -21.40
C LEU A 24 -5.26 -0.87 -20.72
N VAL A 25 -6.25 -0.34 -20.00
CA VAL A 25 -7.27 -1.14 -19.34
C VAL A 25 -8.08 -1.90 -20.38
N LEU A 26 -8.58 -1.24 -21.44
CA LEU A 26 -9.35 -1.92 -22.50
C LEU A 26 -8.55 -3.00 -23.22
N LYS A 27 -7.22 -2.84 -23.32
CA LYS A 27 -6.33 -3.85 -23.93
C LYS A 27 -6.02 -5.04 -23.01
N LEU A 28 -5.91 -4.80 -21.68
CA LEU A 28 -5.43 -5.79 -20.71
C LEU A 28 -6.55 -6.40 -19.88
N HIS A 29 -7.77 -5.84 -19.95
CA HIS A 29 -8.92 -6.33 -19.22
C HIS A 29 -9.26 -7.77 -19.62
N SER A 30 -9.65 -8.56 -18.64
CA SER A 30 -10.20 -9.90 -18.80
C SER A 30 -11.39 -10.07 -17.85
N ASP A 31 -12.43 -10.72 -18.31
CA ASP A 31 -13.56 -11.11 -17.46
C ASP A 31 -13.25 -12.34 -16.60
N GLU A 32 -12.12 -13.02 -16.86
CA GLU A 32 -11.63 -14.10 -16.02
C GLU A 32 -10.99 -13.54 -14.75
N MET A 33 -11.60 -13.84 -13.60
CA MET A 33 -11.11 -13.43 -12.29
C MET A 33 -10.06 -14.40 -11.79
N ILE A 34 -8.89 -13.88 -11.37
CA ILE A 34 -7.77 -14.67 -10.87
C ILE A 34 -7.35 -14.18 -9.48
N GLY A 35 -7.10 -15.12 -8.56
CA GLY A 35 -6.60 -14.81 -7.23
C GLY A 35 -7.59 -14.01 -6.38
N ASP A 36 -7.18 -12.87 -5.84
CA ASP A 36 -7.98 -12.05 -4.90
C ASP A 36 -9.26 -11.45 -5.51
N GLU A 37 -9.39 -11.39 -6.84
CA GLU A 37 -10.51 -10.68 -7.52
C GLU A 37 -11.87 -11.29 -7.18
N GLY A 38 -11.96 -12.62 -7.22
CA GLY A 38 -13.19 -13.35 -6.86
C GLY A 38 -13.62 -13.08 -5.42
N GLY A 39 -12.65 -13.00 -4.51
CA GLY A 39 -12.92 -12.68 -3.11
C GLY A 39 -13.49 -11.28 -2.93
N TYR A 40 -12.90 -10.25 -3.54
CA TYR A 40 -13.45 -8.88 -3.47
C TYR A 40 -14.88 -8.81 -4.04
N MET A 41 -15.14 -9.50 -5.15
CA MET A 41 -16.49 -9.56 -5.76
C MET A 41 -17.47 -10.27 -4.84
N GLN A 42 -17.09 -11.40 -4.22
CA GLN A 42 -17.93 -12.13 -3.26
C GLN A 42 -18.31 -11.25 -2.06
N PHE A 43 -17.35 -10.53 -1.47
CA PHE A 43 -17.62 -9.63 -0.34
C PHE A 43 -18.53 -8.45 -0.74
N ALA A 44 -18.41 -7.94 -1.96
CA ALA A 44 -19.31 -6.91 -2.46
C ALA A 44 -20.74 -7.46 -2.67
N GLN A 45 -20.90 -8.69 -3.12
CA GLN A 45 -22.19 -9.39 -3.19
C GLN A 45 -22.79 -9.63 -1.80
N ASN A 46 -21.96 -10.03 -0.82
CA ASN A 46 -22.40 -10.19 0.56
C ASN A 46 -22.96 -8.87 1.12
N ILE A 47 -22.33 -7.73 0.84
CA ILE A 47 -22.83 -6.41 1.26
C ILE A 47 -24.23 -6.14 0.69
N LEU A 48 -24.50 -6.50 -0.56
CA LEU A 48 -25.83 -6.38 -1.16
C LEU A 48 -26.87 -7.27 -0.49
N GLN A 49 -26.45 -8.39 0.09
CA GLN A 49 -27.29 -9.30 0.86
C GLN A 49 -27.47 -8.89 2.33
N GLY A 50 -26.83 -7.78 2.76
CA GLY A 50 -26.96 -7.22 4.10
C GLY A 50 -25.99 -7.77 5.14
N PHE A 51 -24.95 -8.50 4.73
CA PHE A 51 -23.86 -8.95 5.61
C PHE A 51 -22.49 -8.76 4.93
N TYR A 52 -21.40 -8.87 5.67
CA TYR A 52 -20.04 -8.81 5.11
C TYR A 52 -19.36 -10.18 5.15
N SER A 53 -19.34 -10.81 6.30
CA SER A 53 -18.77 -12.14 6.54
C SER A 53 -19.85 -13.12 6.94
N PRO A 54 -19.74 -14.41 6.56
CA PRO A 54 -20.53 -15.47 7.18
C PRO A 54 -20.40 -15.46 8.72
N PRO A 55 -21.38 -16.00 9.44
CA PRO A 55 -21.29 -16.18 10.90
C PRO A 55 -20.30 -17.28 11.28
N ALA A 56 -19.99 -17.38 12.58
CA ALA A 56 -19.19 -18.48 13.10
C ALA A 56 -19.83 -19.85 12.76
N PRO A 57 -19.05 -20.90 12.49
CA PRO A 57 -17.57 -20.95 12.55
C PRO A 57 -16.86 -20.45 11.29
N ASP A 58 -17.58 -20.16 10.21
CA ASP A 58 -17.04 -19.89 8.88
C ASP A 58 -16.77 -18.39 8.65
N ILE A 59 -16.41 -17.66 9.72
CA ILE A 59 -16.07 -16.23 9.66
C ILE A 59 -14.94 -16.01 8.66
N ASP A 60 -15.22 -15.17 7.67
CA ASP A 60 -14.24 -14.73 6.67
C ASP A 60 -14.10 -13.20 6.69
N LEU A 61 -12.96 -12.74 7.14
CA LEU A 61 -12.53 -11.35 7.21
C LEU A 61 -11.16 -11.19 6.51
N TRP A 62 -10.94 -11.97 5.46
CA TRP A 62 -9.67 -12.02 4.75
C TRP A 62 -9.26 -10.66 4.18
N TRP A 63 -10.22 -9.92 3.64
CA TRP A 63 -10.02 -8.57 3.10
C TRP A 63 -10.79 -7.53 3.92
N GLY A 64 -10.37 -6.27 3.83
CA GLY A 64 -11.11 -5.16 4.42
C GLY A 64 -12.28 -4.71 3.53
N PRO A 65 -13.34 -4.10 4.12
CA PRO A 65 -14.58 -3.76 3.40
C PRO A 65 -14.45 -2.57 2.45
N GLY A 66 -13.37 -1.78 2.53
CA GLY A 66 -13.27 -0.51 1.79
C GLY A 66 -13.32 -0.68 0.27
N TYR A 67 -12.69 -1.71 -0.29
CA TYR A 67 -12.76 -1.98 -1.72
C TYR A 67 -14.07 -2.67 -2.13
N PRO A 68 -14.57 -3.69 -1.45
CA PRO A 68 -15.90 -4.24 -1.69
C PRO A 68 -17.02 -3.19 -1.68
N ILE A 69 -16.99 -2.21 -0.75
CA ILE A 69 -17.94 -1.09 -0.74
C ILE A 69 -17.86 -0.26 -2.03
N LEU A 70 -16.65 -0.03 -2.58
CA LEU A 70 -16.48 0.64 -3.87
C LEU A 70 -17.09 -0.17 -5.02
N LEU A 71 -17.02 -1.51 -4.97
CA LEU A 71 -17.52 -2.41 -6.01
C LEU A 71 -19.06 -2.55 -5.97
N THR A 72 -19.66 -2.46 -4.79
CA THR A 72 -21.08 -2.71 -4.56
C THR A 72 -22.01 -1.98 -5.54
N PRO A 73 -21.85 -0.67 -5.86
CA PRO A 73 -22.73 0.01 -6.83
C PRO A 73 -22.67 -0.59 -8.24
N PHE A 74 -21.51 -1.03 -8.70
CA PHE A 74 -21.34 -1.64 -10.04
C PHE A 74 -22.08 -2.97 -10.13
N ILE A 75 -21.99 -3.78 -9.08
CA ILE A 75 -22.67 -5.09 -8.99
C ILE A 75 -24.16 -4.88 -8.86
N ALA A 76 -24.62 -3.94 -8.02
CA ALA A 76 -26.03 -3.64 -7.86
C ALA A 76 -26.70 -3.19 -9.16
N MET A 77 -25.97 -2.48 -10.03
CA MET A 77 -26.45 -2.05 -11.36
C MET A 77 -26.26 -3.09 -12.44
N GLY A 78 -25.65 -4.27 -12.15
CA GLY A 78 -25.37 -5.30 -13.14
C GLY A 78 -24.39 -4.87 -14.24
N LEU A 79 -23.46 -3.95 -13.93
CA LEU A 79 -22.52 -3.43 -14.93
C LEU A 79 -21.43 -4.45 -15.24
N PRO A 80 -20.98 -4.57 -16.51
CA PRO A 80 -19.84 -5.36 -16.90
C PRO A 80 -18.57 -5.03 -16.09
N LEU A 81 -17.71 -6.02 -15.83
CA LEU A 81 -16.50 -5.87 -15.01
C LEU A 81 -15.53 -4.80 -15.53
N VAL A 82 -15.54 -4.54 -16.84
CA VAL A 82 -14.75 -3.50 -17.48
C VAL A 82 -15.00 -2.10 -16.88
N PHE A 83 -16.21 -1.81 -16.39
CA PHE A 83 -16.48 -0.50 -15.76
C PHE A 83 -15.74 -0.34 -14.42
N ILE A 84 -15.54 -1.43 -13.70
CA ILE A 84 -14.73 -1.43 -12.48
C ILE A 84 -13.26 -1.14 -12.83
N THR A 85 -12.72 -1.82 -13.83
CA THR A 85 -11.32 -1.60 -14.25
C THR A 85 -11.12 -0.25 -14.91
N LEU A 86 -12.10 0.30 -15.64
CA LEU A 86 -12.09 1.68 -16.13
C LEU A 86 -12.09 2.70 -14.98
N THR A 87 -12.79 2.40 -13.87
CA THR A 87 -12.72 3.21 -12.67
C THR A 87 -11.30 3.24 -12.09
N ASN A 88 -10.57 2.12 -12.12
CA ASN A 88 -9.15 2.09 -11.73
C ASN A 88 -8.29 3.00 -12.61
N ALA A 89 -8.54 3.08 -13.92
CA ALA A 89 -7.86 4.03 -14.81
C ALA A 89 -8.07 5.49 -14.39
N VAL A 90 -9.31 5.84 -14.03
CA VAL A 90 -9.65 7.18 -13.52
C VAL A 90 -8.97 7.45 -12.18
N LEU A 91 -8.99 6.49 -11.26
CA LEU A 91 -8.33 6.62 -9.95
C LEU A 91 -6.81 6.79 -10.08
N GLN A 92 -6.17 6.06 -11.00
CA GLN A 92 -4.74 6.20 -11.25
C GLN A 92 -4.41 7.59 -11.83
N TYR A 93 -5.21 8.08 -12.78
CA TYR A 93 -5.07 9.44 -13.29
C TYR A 93 -5.24 10.50 -12.18
N LEU A 94 -6.28 10.37 -11.36
CA LEU A 94 -6.50 11.26 -10.23
C LEU A 94 -5.36 11.19 -9.21
N SER A 95 -4.77 10.01 -9.01
CA SER A 95 -3.59 9.82 -8.17
C SER A 95 -2.41 10.67 -8.64
N ILE A 96 -2.15 10.75 -9.96
CA ILE A 96 -1.09 11.63 -10.53
C ILE A 96 -1.40 13.10 -10.23
N VAL A 97 -2.64 13.55 -10.49
CA VAL A 97 -3.08 14.93 -10.26
C VAL A 97 -2.93 15.30 -8.78
N MET A 98 -3.35 14.42 -7.88
CA MET A 98 -3.28 14.69 -6.44
C MET A 98 -1.84 14.65 -5.92
N LEU A 99 -1.00 13.76 -6.45
CA LEU A 99 0.44 13.74 -6.14
C LEU A 99 1.11 15.04 -6.58
N PHE A 100 0.84 15.51 -7.81
CA PHE A 100 1.34 16.80 -8.29
C PHE A 100 0.93 17.95 -7.37
N LYS A 101 -0.36 18.02 -6.99
CA LYS A 101 -0.86 19.03 -6.05
C LYS A 101 -0.17 18.94 -4.69
N ALA A 102 0.11 17.74 -4.20
CA ALA A 102 0.80 17.53 -2.94
C ALA A 102 2.27 17.99 -3.00
N ILE A 103 3.01 17.54 -4.03
CA ILE A 103 4.42 17.90 -4.21
C ILE A 103 4.58 19.41 -4.42
N SER A 104 3.72 20.04 -5.23
CA SER A 104 3.73 21.49 -5.47
C SER A 104 3.51 22.36 -4.23
N GLN A 105 3.04 21.79 -3.12
CA GLN A 105 2.99 22.53 -1.85
C GLN A 105 4.37 22.69 -1.19
N LEU A 106 5.32 21.83 -1.52
CA LEU A 106 6.62 21.72 -0.84
C LEU A 106 7.82 22.04 -1.72
N VAL A 107 7.68 21.91 -3.04
CA VAL A 107 8.76 22.12 -4.02
C VAL A 107 8.28 22.94 -5.22
N ASP A 108 9.20 23.37 -6.09
CA ASP A 108 8.88 24.11 -7.31
C ASP A 108 8.11 23.29 -8.34
N PHE A 109 7.46 24.00 -9.29
CA PHE A 109 6.61 23.41 -10.31
C PHE A 109 7.33 22.36 -11.16
N SER A 110 8.58 22.62 -11.57
CA SER A 110 9.32 21.73 -12.48
C SER A 110 9.60 20.37 -11.83
N LYS A 111 10.02 20.38 -10.55
CA LYS A 111 10.24 19.14 -9.80
C LYS A 111 8.92 18.42 -9.49
N ALA A 112 7.87 19.17 -9.11
CA ALA A 112 6.56 18.59 -8.93
C ALA A 112 6.05 17.88 -10.20
N MET A 113 6.24 18.51 -11.36
CA MET A 113 5.91 17.92 -12.65
C MET A 113 6.72 16.65 -12.91
N ALA A 114 8.06 16.71 -12.79
CA ALA A 114 8.93 15.57 -13.05
C ALA A 114 8.58 14.34 -12.20
N PHE A 115 8.40 14.52 -10.90
CA PHE A 115 8.09 13.40 -10.00
C PHE A 115 6.66 12.86 -10.18
N SER A 116 5.71 13.70 -10.60
CA SER A 116 4.37 13.23 -10.94
C SER A 116 4.32 12.48 -12.27
N LEU A 117 5.15 12.88 -13.25
CA LEU A 117 5.34 12.12 -14.49
C LEU A 117 5.99 10.76 -14.21
N LEU A 118 6.97 10.68 -13.30
CA LEU A 118 7.53 9.38 -12.87
C LEU A 118 6.47 8.45 -12.31
N TRP A 119 5.49 8.98 -11.55
CA TRP A 119 4.35 8.19 -11.09
C TRP A 119 3.43 7.77 -12.24
N GLY A 120 3.16 8.68 -13.17
CA GLY A 120 2.35 8.40 -14.36
C GLY A 120 2.93 7.29 -15.25
N PHE A 121 4.26 7.26 -15.40
CA PHE A 121 4.99 6.25 -16.17
C PHE A 121 5.42 5.03 -15.34
N CYS A 122 4.97 4.90 -14.09
CA CYS A 122 5.27 3.73 -13.27
C CYS A 122 4.56 2.49 -13.82
N TYR A 123 5.19 1.80 -14.75
CA TYR A 123 4.61 0.63 -15.44
C TYR A 123 4.20 -0.51 -14.48
N SER A 124 4.81 -0.56 -13.30
CA SER A 124 4.52 -1.62 -12.30
C SER A 124 3.09 -1.57 -11.76
N ILE A 125 2.38 -0.42 -11.87
CA ILE A 125 0.96 -0.31 -11.47
C ILE A 125 0.00 -0.75 -12.56
N TYR A 126 0.43 -0.79 -13.84
CA TYR A 126 -0.46 -0.99 -14.99
C TYR A 126 -1.21 -2.33 -14.98
N PRO A 127 -0.58 -3.47 -14.63
CA PRO A 127 -1.30 -4.73 -14.51
C PRO A 127 -2.44 -4.68 -13.48
N PHE A 128 -2.26 -3.93 -12.39
CA PHE A 128 -3.26 -3.79 -11.33
C PHE A 128 -4.45 -2.91 -11.73
N MET A 129 -4.27 -1.99 -12.68
CA MET A 129 -5.40 -1.18 -13.20
C MET A 129 -6.41 -2.01 -13.97
N ALA A 130 -5.93 -3.01 -14.72
CA ALA A 130 -6.79 -3.88 -15.54
C ALA A 130 -7.45 -5.02 -14.75
N ARG A 131 -7.24 -5.07 -13.42
CA ARG A 131 -7.70 -6.11 -12.53
C ARG A 131 -8.58 -5.54 -11.41
N ILE A 132 -9.44 -6.38 -10.83
CA ILE A 132 -10.28 -6.01 -9.68
C ILE A 132 -9.45 -6.18 -8.40
N LEU A 133 -8.46 -5.28 -8.22
CA LEU A 133 -7.49 -5.31 -7.12
C LEU A 133 -7.38 -3.95 -6.42
N THR A 134 -6.94 -3.96 -5.19
CA THR A 134 -6.92 -2.78 -4.31
C THR A 134 -5.79 -1.81 -4.58
N GLU A 135 -4.77 -2.17 -5.38
CA GLU A 135 -3.52 -1.42 -5.50
C GLU A 135 -3.73 -0.01 -6.03
N THR A 136 -4.50 0.13 -7.10
CA THR A 136 -4.79 1.43 -7.71
C THR A 136 -5.60 2.33 -6.78
N PHE A 137 -6.64 1.76 -6.15
CA PHE A 137 -7.46 2.49 -5.20
C PHE A 137 -6.67 2.90 -3.95
N SER A 138 -5.86 2.00 -3.40
CA SER A 138 -4.98 2.30 -2.26
C SER A 138 -3.97 3.40 -2.57
N SER A 139 -3.36 3.37 -3.75
CA SER A 139 -2.43 4.42 -4.22
C SER A 139 -3.13 5.77 -4.31
N PHE A 140 -4.35 5.81 -4.82
CA PHE A 140 -5.17 7.02 -4.87
C PHE A 140 -5.48 7.55 -3.46
N LEU A 141 -5.93 6.69 -2.55
CA LEU A 141 -6.20 7.07 -1.16
C LEU A 141 -4.93 7.59 -0.46
N ILE A 142 -3.77 6.99 -0.71
CA ILE A 142 -2.49 7.47 -0.18
C ILE A 142 -2.15 8.86 -0.73
N THR A 143 -2.34 9.12 -2.02
CA THR A 143 -2.10 10.46 -2.57
C THR A 143 -3.06 11.51 -2.01
N LEU A 144 -4.33 11.16 -1.80
CA LEU A 144 -5.29 12.03 -1.13
C LEU A 144 -4.89 12.31 0.32
N PHE A 145 -4.53 11.27 1.07
CA PHE A 145 -4.06 11.38 2.45
C PHE A 145 -2.85 12.32 2.55
N ILE A 146 -1.85 12.14 1.69
CA ILE A 146 -0.66 13.00 1.64
C ILE A 146 -1.06 14.45 1.34
N TYR A 147 -1.88 14.67 0.32
CA TYR A 147 -2.31 16.01 -0.09
C TYR A 147 -3.05 16.74 1.03
N PHE A 148 -4.06 16.09 1.63
CA PHE A 148 -4.82 16.69 2.72
C PHE A 148 -3.99 16.87 3.98
N THR A 149 -3.08 15.94 4.28
CA THR A 149 -2.13 16.07 5.40
C THR A 149 -1.26 17.31 5.23
N ILE A 150 -0.63 17.50 4.07
CA ILE A 150 0.21 18.68 3.81
C ILE A 150 -0.61 19.97 3.96
N LYS A 151 -1.82 20.01 3.40
CA LYS A 151 -2.72 21.16 3.53
C LYS A 151 -3.16 21.41 4.97
N ALA A 152 -3.49 20.37 5.72
CA ALA A 152 -3.87 20.47 7.12
C ALA A 152 -2.78 21.12 7.99
N PHE A 153 -1.53 20.74 7.76
CA PHE A 153 -0.40 21.34 8.50
C PHE A 153 -0.05 22.76 8.00
N LYS A 154 -0.15 23.02 6.69
CA LYS A 154 0.19 24.31 6.09
C LYS A 154 -0.88 25.38 6.31
N GLU A 155 -2.14 25.05 6.06
CA GLU A 155 -3.25 26.02 6.11
C GLU A 155 -3.99 26.01 7.45
N GLY A 156 -3.87 24.94 8.23
CA GLY A 156 -4.48 24.82 9.55
C GLY A 156 -5.99 24.67 9.57
N THR A 157 -6.64 24.43 8.41
CA THR A 157 -8.08 24.31 8.32
C THR A 157 -8.61 22.97 8.84
N LYS A 158 -9.67 22.98 9.65
CA LYS A 158 -10.33 21.77 10.18
C LYS A 158 -10.76 20.84 9.06
N LYS A 159 -11.25 21.39 7.93
CA LYS A 159 -11.68 20.62 6.76
C LYS A 159 -10.59 19.67 6.27
N HIS A 160 -9.34 20.15 6.12
CA HIS A 160 -8.25 19.31 5.62
C HIS A 160 -7.80 18.28 6.66
N LEU A 161 -7.91 18.58 7.97
CA LEU A 161 -7.67 17.58 9.01
C LEU A 161 -8.66 16.42 8.93
N TYR A 162 -9.94 16.73 8.79
CA TYR A 162 -11.00 15.71 8.69
C TYR A 162 -10.88 14.90 7.40
N LEU A 163 -10.58 15.53 6.26
CA LEU A 163 -10.37 14.83 5.01
C LEU A 163 -9.13 13.94 5.04
N ALA A 164 -8.04 14.36 5.67
CA ALA A 164 -6.87 13.53 5.88
C ALA A 164 -7.19 12.31 6.75
N GLY A 165 -7.92 12.52 7.85
CA GLY A 165 -8.35 11.42 8.73
C GLY A 165 -9.32 10.46 8.04
N PHE A 166 -10.32 10.98 7.32
CA PHE A 166 -11.25 10.16 6.57
C PHE A 166 -10.53 9.29 5.52
N THR A 167 -9.63 9.87 4.72
CA THR A 167 -8.88 9.12 3.72
C THR A 167 -7.96 8.07 4.34
N LEU A 168 -7.35 8.37 5.50
CA LEU A 168 -6.54 7.41 6.25
C LEU A 168 -7.39 6.24 6.78
N GLY A 169 -8.56 6.53 7.36
CA GLY A 169 -9.49 5.51 7.85
C GLY A 169 -10.05 4.64 6.72
N TYR A 170 -10.41 5.26 5.59
CA TYR A 170 -10.88 4.51 4.42
C TYR A 170 -9.76 3.64 3.80
N LEU A 171 -8.52 4.11 3.83
CA LEU A 171 -7.35 3.32 3.44
C LEU A 171 -7.20 2.09 4.35
N ALA A 172 -7.41 2.24 5.67
CA ALA A 172 -7.38 1.12 6.62
C ALA A 172 -8.52 0.11 6.37
N LEU A 173 -9.71 0.58 5.98
CA LEU A 173 -10.80 -0.29 5.54
C LEU A 173 -10.48 -1.01 4.22
N THR A 174 -9.67 -0.41 3.34
CA THR A 174 -9.28 -1.02 2.05
C THR A 174 -8.16 -2.04 2.21
N LYS A 175 -7.16 -1.73 3.01
CA LYS A 175 -6.05 -2.63 3.37
C LYS A 175 -5.89 -2.62 4.89
N VAL A 176 -6.38 -3.65 5.54
CA VAL A 176 -6.49 -3.78 7.01
C VAL A 176 -5.18 -3.53 7.76
N MET A 177 -4.04 -3.75 7.11
CA MET A 177 -2.72 -3.45 7.66
C MET A 177 -2.57 -1.98 8.08
N PHE A 178 -3.21 -1.03 7.38
CA PHE A 178 -3.17 0.38 7.76
C PHE A 178 -3.90 0.67 9.08
N GLY A 179 -4.78 -0.21 9.55
CA GLY A 179 -5.36 -0.12 10.89
C GLY A 179 -4.28 -0.22 11.98
N TYR A 180 -3.35 -1.15 11.82
CA TYR A 180 -2.19 -1.27 12.72
C TYR A 180 -1.21 -0.10 12.54
N VAL A 181 -1.00 0.36 11.30
CA VAL A 181 -0.20 1.57 11.03
C VAL A 181 -0.77 2.79 11.77
N MET A 182 -2.09 2.97 11.76
CA MET A 182 -2.75 4.06 12.51
C MET A 182 -2.48 3.95 14.01
N LEU A 183 -2.52 2.74 14.59
CA LEU A 183 -2.23 2.54 16.02
C LEU A 183 -0.80 2.99 16.37
N PHE A 184 0.20 2.50 15.64
CA PHE A 184 1.60 2.88 15.88
C PHE A 184 1.86 4.37 15.59
N LEU A 185 1.20 4.94 14.59
CA LEU A 185 1.28 6.37 14.29
C LEU A 185 0.65 7.22 15.38
N LEU A 186 -0.45 6.74 16.02
CA LEU A 186 -1.06 7.38 17.19
C LEU A 186 -0.11 7.35 18.38
N LEU A 187 0.47 6.19 18.70
CA LEU A 187 1.45 6.05 19.78
C LEU A 187 2.64 6.98 19.58
N TRP A 188 3.19 7.04 18.37
CA TRP A 188 4.27 7.98 18.04
C TRP A 188 3.82 9.44 18.23
N SER A 189 2.64 9.81 17.75
CA SER A 189 2.12 11.20 17.87
C SER A 189 1.87 11.60 19.32
N LEU A 190 1.34 10.68 20.14
CA LEU A 190 1.14 10.89 21.57
C LEU A 190 2.48 11.06 22.29
N LEU A 191 3.47 10.21 22.03
CA LEU A 191 4.80 10.34 22.63
C LEU A 191 5.47 11.67 22.27
N MET A 192 5.31 12.14 21.02
CA MET A 192 5.82 13.44 20.61
C MET A 192 5.06 14.58 21.29
N TRP A 193 3.76 14.47 21.43
CA TRP A 193 2.95 15.46 22.14
C TRP A 193 3.29 15.53 23.63
N LEU A 194 3.46 14.41 24.31
CA LEU A 194 3.86 14.35 25.72
C LEU A 194 5.23 15.00 25.96
N LYS A 195 6.16 14.86 25.01
CA LYS A 195 7.48 15.52 25.06
C LYS A 195 7.39 17.04 24.93
N ASN A 196 6.44 17.55 24.14
CA ASN A 196 6.23 18.98 23.95
C ASN A 196 4.77 19.29 23.59
N THR A 197 3.96 19.55 24.61
CA THR A 197 2.53 19.84 24.48
C THR A 197 2.21 21.15 23.76
N LYS A 198 3.20 22.05 23.61
CA LYS A 198 3.03 23.36 22.92
C LYS A 198 3.06 23.23 21.40
N VAL A 199 3.57 22.12 20.85
CA VAL A 199 3.65 21.91 19.40
C VAL A 199 2.29 21.51 18.86
N ILE A 200 1.64 22.44 18.16
CA ILE A 200 0.27 22.28 17.63
C ILE A 200 0.18 21.14 16.57
N GLU A 201 1.26 20.89 15.86
CA GLU A 201 1.34 19.85 14.84
C GLU A 201 1.10 18.46 15.41
N TYR A 202 1.56 18.19 16.64
CA TYR A 202 1.32 16.89 17.29
C TYR A 202 -0.17 16.66 17.57
N ARG A 203 -0.88 17.72 18.02
CA ARG A 203 -2.34 17.66 18.20
C ARG A 203 -3.08 17.44 16.88
N LYS A 204 -2.65 18.13 15.81
CA LYS A 204 -3.23 17.92 14.48
C LYS A 204 -3.04 16.47 14.01
N SER A 205 -1.86 15.87 14.25
CA SER A 205 -1.60 14.45 13.93
C SER A 205 -2.57 13.53 14.66
N ILE A 206 -2.74 13.72 15.97
CA ILE A 206 -3.68 12.94 16.78
C ILE A 206 -5.11 13.08 16.24
N VAL A 207 -5.55 14.29 15.91
CA VAL A 207 -6.90 14.50 15.32
C VAL A 207 -7.08 13.76 14.01
N ILE A 208 -6.09 13.83 13.10
CA ILE A 208 -6.13 13.07 11.83
C ILE A 208 -6.33 11.58 12.10
N ILE A 209 -5.57 11.00 13.03
CA ILE A 209 -5.62 9.58 13.32
C ILE A 209 -6.92 9.18 14.02
N LEU A 210 -7.41 10.01 14.97
CA LEU A 210 -8.68 9.76 15.64
C LEU A 210 -9.87 9.81 14.67
N VAL A 211 -9.88 10.75 13.71
CA VAL A 211 -10.86 10.77 12.64
C VAL A 211 -10.75 9.52 11.76
N GLY A 212 -9.52 9.02 11.52
CA GLY A 212 -9.30 7.76 10.84
C GLY A 212 -9.93 6.57 11.57
N PHE A 213 -9.73 6.48 12.87
CA PHE A 213 -10.38 5.44 13.69
C PHE A 213 -11.91 5.61 13.73
N LEU A 214 -12.40 6.84 13.81
CA LEU A 214 -13.85 7.10 13.74
C LEU A 214 -14.44 6.63 12.40
N THR A 215 -13.72 6.85 11.30
CA THR A 215 -14.14 6.37 9.96
C THR A 215 -14.19 4.84 9.91
N ALA A 216 -13.24 4.16 10.55
CA ALA A 216 -13.17 2.70 10.57
C ALA A 216 -14.04 2.05 11.67
N SER A 217 -14.55 2.83 12.63
CA SER A 217 -15.26 2.31 13.79
C SER A 217 -16.49 1.45 13.48
N PRO A 218 -17.32 1.72 12.44
CA PRO A 218 -18.42 0.82 12.11
C PRO A 218 -17.96 -0.60 11.80
N TYR A 219 -16.85 -0.73 11.07
CA TYR A 219 -16.26 -2.03 10.77
C TYR A 219 -15.66 -2.69 12.01
N LEU A 220 -14.96 -1.96 12.86
CA LEU A 220 -14.39 -2.51 14.09
C LEU A 220 -15.48 -2.94 15.09
N ILE A 221 -16.61 -2.22 15.14
CA ILE A 221 -17.77 -2.64 15.94
C ILE A 221 -18.39 -3.91 15.37
N TYR A 222 -18.50 -4.00 14.04
CA TYR A 222 -19.00 -5.20 13.36
C TYR A 222 -18.10 -6.42 13.65
N THR A 223 -16.79 -6.29 13.48
CA THR A 223 -15.85 -7.39 13.72
C THR A 223 -15.81 -7.79 15.19
N TYR A 224 -15.92 -6.84 16.13
CA TYR A 224 -16.04 -7.14 17.56
C TYR A 224 -17.30 -7.99 17.86
N LYS A 225 -18.45 -7.58 17.34
CA LYS A 225 -19.72 -8.34 17.53
C LYS A 225 -19.66 -9.74 16.92
N LEU A 226 -18.91 -9.90 15.83
CA LEU A 226 -18.80 -11.18 15.11
C LEU A 226 -17.81 -12.14 15.77
N THR A 227 -16.72 -11.63 16.35
CA THR A 227 -15.56 -12.44 16.79
C THR A 227 -15.30 -12.37 18.29
N ASP A 228 -15.99 -11.49 19.03
CA ASP A 228 -15.72 -11.12 20.42
C ASP A 228 -14.26 -10.66 20.68
N ARG A 229 -13.60 -10.09 19.65
CA ARG A 229 -12.21 -9.63 19.70
C ARG A 229 -12.11 -8.14 19.53
N PHE A 230 -11.51 -7.49 20.51
CA PHE A 230 -11.24 -6.06 20.42
C PHE A 230 -10.16 -5.77 19.37
N PHE A 231 -10.38 -4.71 18.55
CA PHE A 231 -9.43 -4.24 17.53
C PHE A 231 -9.06 -5.31 16.50
N TYR A 232 -10.03 -6.09 16.06
CA TYR A 232 -9.84 -7.16 15.11
C TYR A 232 -10.11 -6.69 13.67
N TRP A 233 -9.07 -6.67 12.85
CA TRP A 233 -9.14 -6.15 11.48
C TRP A 233 -9.36 -7.22 10.42
N GLY A 234 -8.99 -8.46 10.70
CA GLY A 234 -9.13 -9.55 9.73
C GLY A 234 -8.39 -10.81 10.16
N ASN A 235 -8.61 -11.90 9.43
CA ASN A 235 -8.10 -13.24 9.72
C ASN A 235 -7.11 -13.78 8.66
N SER A 236 -6.40 -12.90 7.94
CA SER A 236 -5.35 -13.28 6.97
C SER A 236 -3.93 -13.11 7.51
N GLY A 237 -3.78 -12.46 8.68
CA GLY A 237 -2.48 -12.13 9.26
C GLY A 237 -1.69 -13.34 9.74
N GLY A 238 -2.38 -14.34 10.28
CA GLY A 238 -1.76 -15.57 10.76
C GLY A 238 -1.07 -16.36 9.66
N MET A 239 -1.76 -16.55 8.53
CA MET A 239 -1.17 -17.25 7.39
C MET A 239 0.03 -16.50 6.80
N SER A 240 -0.04 -15.16 6.71
CA SER A 240 1.09 -14.34 6.25
C SER A 240 2.29 -14.44 7.19
N LEU A 241 2.07 -14.51 8.52
CA LEU A 241 3.13 -14.70 9.50
C LEU A 241 3.69 -16.13 9.48
N TYR A 242 2.83 -17.13 9.27
CA TYR A 242 3.22 -18.52 9.14
C TYR A 242 4.24 -18.70 8.02
N TRP A 243 3.90 -18.29 6.81
CA TRP A 243 4.81 -18.36 5.69
C TRP A 243 6.12 -17.58 5.94
N MET A 244 6.00 -16.40 6.57
CA MET A 244 7.17 -15.59 6.87
C MET A 244 8.09 -16.22 7.90
N SER A 245 7.55 -17.01 8.85
CA SER A 245 8.27 -17.67 9.93
C SER A 245 8.90 -19.03 9.55
N ASN A 246 8.67 -19.48 8.34
CA ASN A 246 9.08 -20.77 7.82
C ASN A 246 10.53 -21.13 8.15
N PRO A 247 10.81 -22.30 8.79
CA PRO A 247 12.14 -22.69 9.22
C PRO A 247 12.97 -23.38 8.13
N ASN A 248 12.33 -23.85 7.03
CA ASN A 248 12.97 -24.72 6.04
C ASN A 248 13.96 -23.99 5.15
N ASP A 249 15.04 -24.67 4.75
CA ASP A 249 16.00 -24.13 3.81
C ASP A 249 15.38 -24.00 2.41
N TYR A 250 15.86 -22.99 1.64
CA TYR A 250 15.35 -22.61 0.31
C TYR A 250 13.88 -22.12 0.28
N GLU A 251 13.27 -21.94 1.44
CA GLU A 251 11.99 -21.29 1.61
C GLU A 251 12.22 -19.91 2.23
N TYR A 252 11.83 -18.86 1.51
CA TYR A 252 12.27 -17.48 1.77
C TYR A 252 11.16 -16.60 2.37
N GLY A 253 10.24 -17.20 3.10
CA GLY A 253 9.12 -16.45 3.69
C GLY A 253 8.09 -15.96 2.64
N ASN A 254 8.06 -16.60 1.47
CA ASN A 254 7.08 -16.35 0.43
C ASN A 254 5.72 -16.91 0.85
N TRP A 255 4.64 -16.15 0.57
CA TRP A 255 3.28 -16.63 0.79
C TRP A 255 2.90 -17.70 -0.23
N ASP A 256 2.22 -18.72 0.21
CA ASP A 256 1.53 -19.68 -0.64
C ASP A 256 0.14 -20.00 -0.06
N ASN A 257 -0.72 -20.61 -0.86
CA ASN A 257 -1.99 -21.12 -0.37
C ASN A 257 -1.87 -22.57 0.12
N GLU A 258 -2.93 -23.09 0.71
CA GLU A 258 -2.99 -24.45 1.25
C GLU A 258 -2.94 -25.53 0.16
N THR A 259 -3.22 -25.17 -1.08
CA THR A 259 -3.15 -26.06 -2.24
C THR A 259 -1.79 -26.03 -2.94
N PHE A 260 -0.92 -25.08 -2.55
CA PHE A 260 0.41 -24.85 -3.14
C PHE A 260 0.37 -24.51 -4.65
N ASP A 261 -0.68 -23.82 -5.07
CA ASP A 261 -0.91 -23.52 -6.49
C ASP A 261 -0.10 -22.33 -7.00
N SER A 262 0.28 -21.38 -6.10
CA SER A 262 1.02 -20.18 -6.49
C SER A 262 2.40 -20.47 -7.08
N LEU A 263 3.02 -21.60 -6.75
CA LEU A 263 4.29 -22.01 -7.35
C LEU A 263 4.18 -22.34 -8.84
N LYS A 264 3.02 -22.82 -9.31
CA LYS A 264 2.78 -23.09 -10.73
C LYS A 264 2.82 -21.79 -11.54
N ASP A 265 2.24 -20.72 -10.97
CA ASP A 265 2.17 -19.39 -11.60
C ASP A 265 3.54 -18.72 -11.69
N LEU A 266 4.46 -19.05 -10.77
CA LEU A 266 5.82 -18.50 -10.73
C LEU A 266 6.84 -19.26 -11.60
N GLY A 267 6.38 -20.16 -12.47
CA GLY A 267 7.25 -20.86 -13.41
C GLY A 267 7.91 -22.11 -12.85
N GLY A 268 7.27 -22.74 -11.90
CA GLY A 268 7.70 -24.00 -11.31
C GLY A 268 8.46 -23.84 -10.01
N GLY A 269 8.58 -24.90 -9.30
CA GLY A 269 9.26 -25.02 -8.03
C GLY A 269 9.12 -26.44 -7.52
N ASN A 270 9.70 -26.76 -6.37
CA ASN A 270 9.57 -28.08 -5.78
C ASN A 270 8.30 -28.16 -4.91
N THR A 271 7.12 -28.16 -5.56
CA THR A 271 5.82 -28.27 -4.90
C THR A 271 5.71 -29.51 -4.01
N LYS A 272 6.33 -30.63 -4.42
CA LYS A 272 6.32 -31.87 -3.64
C LYS A 272 7.05 -31.69 -2.31
N LEU A 273 8.24 -31.09 -2.34
CA LEU A 273 9.02 -30.82 -1.13
C LEU A 273 8.31 -29.81 -0.23
N LEU A 274 7.74 -28.76 -0.80
CA LEU A 274 6.96 -27.78 -0.06
C LEU A 274 5.77 -28.41 0.67
N LYS A 275 5.00 -29.26 -0.03
CA LYS A 275 3.90 -30.03 0.61
C LYS A 275 4.41 -30.91 1.75
N GLN A 276 5.51 -31.62 1.54
CA GLN A 276 6.10 -32.49 2.55
C GLN A 276 6.55 -31.71 3.79
N ASN A 277 7.19 -30.56 3.59
CA ASN A 277 7.70 -29.73 4.69
C ASN A 277 6.58 -29.12 5.56
N HIS A 278 5.40 -28.90 5.00
CA HIS A 278 4.29 -28.24 5.67
C HIS A 278 3.12 -29.17 6.01
N GLN A 279 3.24 -30.46 5.71
CA GLN A 279 2.17 -31.43 5.88
C GLN A 279 1.65 -31.50 7.33
N GLU A 280 2.55 -31.66 8.30
CA GLU A 280 2.20 -31.76 9.72
C GLU A 280 1.50 -30.50 10.25
N ASP A 281 2.03 -29.33 9.88
CA ASP A 281 1.45 -28.05 10.24
C ASP A 281 0.02 -27.90 9.67
N PHE A 282 -0.18 -28.26 8.41
CA PHE A 282 -1.51 -28.16 7.78
C PHE A 282 -2.49 -29.22 8.29
N GLU A 283 -2.05 -30.43 8.64
CA GLU A 283 -2.89 -31.42 9.30
C GLU A 283 -3.44 -30.89 10.64
N TYR A 284 -2.65 -30.09 11.36
CA TYR A 284 -3.11 -29.40 12.57
C TYR A 284 -4.00 -28.19 12.24
N ILE A 285 -3.57 -27.27 11.36
CA ILE A 285 -4.22 -25.98 11.11
C ILE A 285 -5.59 -26.16 10.46
N LEU A 286 -5.72 -27.11 9.51
CA LEU A 286 -6.96 -27.32 8.75
C LEU A 286 -8.09 -27.97 9.56
N GLN A 287 -7.85 -28.38 10.82
CA GLN A 287 -8.90 -28.77 11.75
C GLN A 287 -9.76 -27.58 12.22
N PHE A 288 -9.25 -26.36 12.07
CA PHE A 288 -9.90 -25.13 12.50
C PHE A 288 -10.49 -24.35 11.31
N LYS A 289 -11.44 -23.45 11.60
CA LYS A 289 -12.08 -22.58 10.62
C LYS A 289 -12.04 -21.11 11.07
N GLY A 290 -12.23 -20.20 10.11
CA GLY A 290 -12.42 -18.79 10.38
C GLY A 290 -11.31 -18.17 11.25
N VAL A 291 -11.70 -17.59 12.36
CA VAL A 291 -10.81 -16.90 13.30
C VAL A 291 -9.88 -17.87 14.03
N GLU A 292 -10.36 -19.06 14.39
CA GLU A 292 -9.55 -20.08 15.07
C GLU A 292 -8.45 -20.61 14.17
N LYS A 293 -8.69 -20.71 12.87
CA LYS A 293 -7.69 -21.09 11.87
C LYS A 293 -6.55 -20.06 11.80
N ASP A 294 -6.88 -18.76 11.79
CA ASP A 294 -5.89 -17.69 11.84
C ASP A 294 -5.04 -17.75 13.12
N ASP A 295 -5.64 -18.10 14.26
CA ASP A 295 -4.92 -18.31 15.53
C ASP A 295 -4.02 -19.55 15.51
N ALA A 296 -4.46 -20.64 14.87
CA ALA A 296 -3.65 -21.83 14.70
C ALA A 296 -2.40 -21.50 13.85
N TYR A 297 -2.56 -20.77 12.75
CA TYR A 297 -1.42 -20.24 11.98
C TYR A 297 -0.47 -19.39 12.82
N LYS A 298 -1.01 -18.44 13.61
CA LYS A 298 -0.19 -17.59 14.49
C LYS A 298 0.57 -18.40 15.54
N LYS A 299 -0.07 -19.42 16.12
CA LYS A 299 0.55 -20.29 17.12
C LYS A 299 1.77 -21.00 16.54
N VAL A 300 1.63 -21.64 15.38
CA VAL A 300 2.75 -22.33 14.68
C VAL A 300 3.83 -21.31 14.31
N ALA A 301 3.44 -20.18 13.74
CA ALA A 301 4.38 -19.12 13.35
C ALA A 301 5.22 -18.61 14.53
N ILE A 302 4.60 -18.36 15.68
CA ILE A 302 5.31 -17.92 16.90
C ILE A 302 6.29 -18.99 17.39
N GLN A 303 5.90 -20.26 17.32
CA GLN A 303 6.76 -21.38 17.66
C GLN A 303 7.99 -21.45 16.71
N ASN A 304 7.77 -21.32 15.41
CA ASN A 304 8.84 -21.28 14.41
C ASN A 304 9.81 -20.12 14.66
N ILE A 305 9.30 -18.90 14.94
CA ILE A 305 10.15 -17.74 15.26
C ILE A 305 10.99 -17.99 16.52
N LYS A 306 10.39 -18.57 17.58
CA LYS A 306 11.10 -18.85 18.83
C LYS A 306 12.19 -19.91 18.64
N SER A 307 11.90 -20.96 17.87
CA SER A 307 12.84 -22.07 17.62
C SER A 307 13.91 -21.71 16.60
N HIS A 308 13.60 -20.86 15.61
CA HIS A 308 14.48 -20.53 14.49
C HIS A 308 14.62 -19.01 14.26
N PRO A 309 15.00 -18.19 15.28
CA PRO A 309 15.00 -16.72 15.16
C PRO A 309 15.95 -16.20 14.07
N LYS A 310 17.10 -16.88 13.88
CA LYS A 310 18.07 -16.52 12.83
C LYS A 310 17.48 -16.73 11.42
N LYS A 311 16.69 -17.79 11.23
CA LYS A 311 16.04 -18.08 9.96
C LYS A 311 14.95 -17.04 9.67
N TYR A 312 14.15 -16.66 10.66
CA TYR A 312 13.17 -15.59 10.52
C TYR A 312 13.81 -14.27 10.08
N ILE A 313 14.97 -13.89 10.65
CA ILE A 313 15.72 -12.71 10.19
C ILE A 313 16.18 -12.86 8.73
N LYS A 314 16.67 -14.04 8.32
CA LYS A 314 17.02 -14.30 6.91
C LYS A 314 15.81 -14.16 6.00
N ASN A 315 14.64 -14.63 6.43
CA ASN A 315 13.40 -14.48 5.68
C ASN A 315 12.97 -13.00 5.58
N ILE A 316 13.20 -12.16 6.61
CA ILE A 316 12.99 -10.71 6.54
C ILE A 316 13.85 -10.08 5.43
N TYR A 317 15.15 -10.42 5.34
CA TYR A 317 16.01 -9.93 4.25
C TYR A 317 15.50 -10.38 2.87
N ALA A 318 15.13 -11.65 2.74
CA ALA A 318 14.54 -12.17 1.51
C ALA A 318 13.24 -11.46 1.14
N ASN A 319 12.39 -11.16 2.13
CA ASN A 319 11.14 -10.44 1.96
C ASN A 319 11.36 -8.98 1.50
N ILE A 320 12.32 -8.28 2.09
CA ILE A 320 12.72 -6.93 1.63
C ILE A 320 13.19 -6.99 0.18
N SER A 321 14.05 -7.96 -0.17
CA SER A 321 14.49 -8.18 -1.55
C SER A 321 13.31 -8.43 -2.49
N ARG A 322 12.36 -9.28 -2.10
CA ARG A 322 11.16 -9.59 -2.88
C ARG A 322 10.26 -8.38 -3.07
N MET A 323 10.07 -7.56 -2.05
CA MET A 323 9.30 -6.32 -2.16
C MET A 323 9.93 -5.34 -3.17
N ILE A 324 11.27 -5.23 -3.20
CA ILE A 324 11.98 -4.25 -4.03
C ILE A 324 12.27 -4.81 -5.42
N PHE A 325 12.76 -6.04 -5.51
CA PHE A 325 13.32 -6.62 -6.75
C PHE A 325 12.45 -7.74 -7.34
N GLY A 326 11.43 -8.22 -6.61
CA GLY A 326 10.56 -9.29 -7.06
C GLY A 326 11.13 -10.70 -6.90
N PHE A 327 12.15 -10.90 -6.08
CA PHE A 327 12.73 -12.21 -5.73
C PHE A 327 13.42 -12.16 -4.36
N PRO A 328 13.72 -13.28 -3.66
CA PRO A 328 13.53 -14.68 -4.06
C PRO A 328 12.11 -15.20 -3.75
N TYR A 329 11.73 -16.25 -4.49
CA TYR A 329 10.56 -17.08 -4.22
C TYR A 329 11.00 -18.48 -3.75
N HIS A 330 10.11 -19.22 -3.05
CA HIS A 330 10.37 -20.61 -2.67
C HIS A 330 10.68 -21.44 -3.91
N TYR A 331 11.60 -22.33 -3.89
CA TYR A 331 11.93 -23.33 -4.92
C TYR A 331 11.61 -22.97 -6.40
N ALA A 332 11.01 -21.82 -6.66
CA ALA A 332 10.60 -21.39 -7.99
C ALA A 332 11.78 -20.73 -8.73
N ARG A 333 11.63 -20.60 -10.06
CA ARG A 333 12.59 -19.87 -10.89
C ARG A 333 12.70 -18.42 -10.46
N GLN A 334 13.92 -17.99 -10.16
CA GLN A 334 14.17 -16.62 -9.71
C GLN A 334 14.16 -15.63 -10.88
N THR A 335 13.76 -14.40 -10.57
CA THR A 335 13.78 -13.30 -11.57
C THR A 335 15.23 -12.99 -11.98
N PRO A 336 15.54 -12.86 -13.30
CA PRO A 336 16.87 -12.52 -13.75
C PRO A 336 17.36 -11.19 -13.15
N LEU A 337 18.63 -11.16 -12.70
CA LEU A 337 19.27 -9.97 -12.11
C LEU A 337 19.24 -8.72 -13.02
N ILE A 338 19.12 -8.89 -14.34
CA ILE A 338 19.03 -7.79 -15.29
C ILE A 338 17.88 -6.84 -14.98
N LYS A 339 16.80 -7.31 -14.35
CA LYS A 339 15.70 -6.46 -13.89
C LYS A 339 16.07 -5.54 -12.72
N VAL A 340 17.16 -5.86 -12.00
CA VAL A 340 17.64 -5.05 -10.87
C VAL A 340 18.13 -3.67 -11.31
N TRP A 341 18.67 -3.55 -12.53
CA TRP A 341 19.21 -2.29 -13.04
C TRP A 341 18.15 -1.17 -13.09
N TYR A 342 16.90 -1.49 -13.43
CA TYR A 342 15.82 -0.50 -13.42
C TYR A 342 15.56 0.09 -12.03
N PHE A 343 15.84 -0.68 -10.99
CA PHE A 343 15.67 -0.24 -9.61
C PHE A 343 16.94 0.35 -9.01
N ALA A 344 18.11 0.10 -9.62
CA ALA A 344 19.39 0.52 -9.06
C ALA A 344 19.49 2.05 -8.87
N ILE A 345 19.05 2.83 -9.86
CA ILE A 345 19.05 4.30 -9.79
C ILE A 345 18.09 4.79 -8.72
N LEU A 346 16.85 4.26 -8.69
CA LEU A 346 15.85 4.65 -7.70
C LEU A 346 16.27 4.21 -6.30
N PHE A 347 16.88 3.05 -6.17
CA PHE A 347 17.44 2.55 -4.92
C PHE A 347 18.58 3.42 -4.41
N SER A 348 19.51 3.84 -5.27
CA SER A 348 20.61 4.74 -4.92
C SER A 348 20.09 6.12 -4.48
N LEU A 349 19.09 6.68 -5.19
CA LEU A 349 18.43 7.91 -4.79
C LEU A 349 17.70 7.77 -3.44
N THR A 350 17.12 6.60 -3.20
CA THR A 350 16.45 6.30 -1.92
C THR A 350 17.46 6.26 -0.78
N LEU A 351 18.59 5.54 -0.95
CA LEU A 351 19.66 5.50 0.07
C LEU A 351 20.24 6.88 0.35
N TYR A 352 20.52 7.66 -0.68
CA TYR A 352 20.97 9.04 -0.55
C TYR A 352 19.94 9.89 0.20
N SER A 353 18.66 9.73 -0.11
CA SER A 353 17.57 10.44 0.55
C SER A 353 17.42 10.03 2.01
N ILE A 354 17.62 8.74 2.34
CA ILE A 354 17.64 8.24 3.74
C ILE A 354 18.77 8.94 4.51
N PHE A 355 19.99 8.92 3.98
CA PHE A 355 21.15 9.56 4.61
C PHE A 355 20.89 11.04 4.91
N LEU A 356 20.46 11.81 3.91
CA LEU A 356 20.14 13.24 4.10
C LEU A 356 18.99 13.47 5.06
N THR A 357 18.01 12.60 5.08
CA THR A 357 16.86 12.68 5.99
C THR A 357 17.31 12.49 7.45
N ILE A 358 18.14 11.50 7.72
CA ILE A 358 18.67 11.24 9.07
C ILE A 358 19.42 12.46 9.60
N ILE A 359 20.36 13.02 8.82
CA ILE A 359 21.19 14.17 9.22
C ILE A 359 20.32 15.43 9.41
N ASN A 360 19.28 15.62 8.59
CA ASN A 360 18.49 16.85 8.57
C ASN A 360 17.09 16.66 9.15
N TRP A 361 16.81 15.59 9.90
CA TRP A 361 15.47 15.27 10.41
C TRP A 361 14.73 16.46 11.03
N LYS A 362 15.43 17.22 11.90
CA LYS A 362 14.85 18.38 12.59
C LYS A 362 14.52 19.55 11.65
N LYS A 363 15.17 19.63 10.47
CA LYS A 363 14.98 20.69 9.47
C LYS A 363 13.86 20.37 8.48
N LEU A 364 13.37 19.12 8.43
CA LEU A 364 12.26 18.75 7.56
C LEU A 364 10.95 19.39 8.05
N VAL A 365 10.10 19.80 7.12
CA VAL A 365 8.75 20.25 7.44
C VAL A 365 7.96 19.13 8.13
N TYR A 366 7.13 19.49 9.11
CA TYR A 366 6.47 18.50 9.94
C TYR A 366 5.56 17.56 9.13
N SER A 367 4.82 18.09 8.15
CA SER A 367 3.96 17.27 7.27
C SER A 367 4.73 16.15 6.58
N LEU A 368 5.95 16.44 6.11
CA LEU A 368 6.80 15.41 5.50
C LEU A 368 7.29 14.39 6.54
N ARG A 369 7.70 14.83 7.74
CA ARG A 369 8.08 13.91 8.84
C ARG A 369 6.95 12.96 9.20
N PHE A 370 5.72 13.48 9.28
CA PHE A 370 4.53 12.67 9.57
C PHE A 370 4.27 11.61 8.47
N VAL A 371 4.34 12.02 7.19
CA VAL A 371 4.22 11.08 6.04
C VAL A 371 5.34 10.06 6.04
N LEU A 372 6.58 10.45 6.38
CA LEU A 372 7.71 9.52 6.46
C LEU A 372 7.54 8.50 7.59
N VAL A 373 7.07 8.92 8.77
CA VAL A 373 6.79 8.00 9.88
C VAL A 373 5.68 7.02 9.48
N PHE A 374 4.58 7.51 8.89
CA PHE A 374 3.53 6.66 8.33
C PHE A 374 4.09 5.63 7.34
N THR A 375 4.90 6.08 6.36
CA THR A 375 5.52 5.22 5.35
C THR A 375 6.46 4.19 5.97
N SER A 376 7.28 4.61 6.96
CA SER A 376 8.24 3.73 7.64
C SER A 376 7.55 2.66 8.49
N ILE A 377 6.47 3.01 9.20
CA ILE A 377 5.67 2.03 9.96
C ILE A 377 5.04 1.01 9.00
N TYR A 378 4.46 1.49 7.89
CA TYR A 378 3.86 0.60 6.88
C TYR A 378 4.89 -0.35 6.27
N LEU A 379 6.01 0.17 5.76
CA LEU A 379 7.06 -0.65 5.16
C LEU A 379 7.69 -1.59 6.18
N GLY A 380 7.98 -1.10 7.39
CA GLY A 380 8.51 -1.92 8.49
C GLY A 380 7.57 -3.08 8.84
N GLY A 381 6.27 -2.81 9.01
CA GLY A 381 5.27 -3.86 9.24
C GLY A 381 5.19 -4.86 8.09
N SER A 382 5.26 -4.38 6.82
CA SER A 382 5.26 -5.25 5.64
C SER A 382 6.49 -6.17 5.58
N THR A 383 7.63 -5.79 6.17
CA THR A 383 8.81 -6.67 6.19
C THR A 383 8.70 -7.83 7.16
N LEU A 384 7.83 -7.73 8.17
CA LEU A 384 7.62 -8.75 9.19
C LEU A 384 6.60 -9.82 8.78
N LEU A 385 5.82 -9.57 7.73
CA LEU A 385 4.84 -10.49 7.16
C LEU A 385 5.23 -10.81 5.72
N SER A 386 4.73 -11.92 5.17
CA SER A 386 4.98 -12.23 3.76
C SER A 386 4.43 -11.13 2.85
N ALA A 387 5.30 -10.54 2.04
CA ALA A 387 4.98 -9.39 1.21
C ALA A 387 5.63 -9.49 -0.20
N TYR A 388 5.06 -8.73 -1.13
CA TYR A 388 5.46 -8.65 -2.53
C TYR A 388 5.66 -7.20 -2.96
N ASN A 389 6.08 -6.98 -4.20
CA ASN A 389 6.19 -5.66 -4.81
C ASN A 389 4.86 -4.87 -4.81
N ARG A 390 3.70 -5.55 -4.77
CA ARG A 390 2.38 -4.91 -4.69
C ARG A 390 2.23 -4.05 -3.40
N GLN A 391 2.87 -4.43 -2.30
CA GLN A 391 2.90 -3.62 -1.08
C GLN A 391 3.78 -2.38 -1.24
N LEU A 392 4.88 -2.46 -1.99
CA LEU A 392 5.73 -1.31 -2.26
C LEU A 392 5.07 -0.32 -3.23
N ILE A 393 4.42 -0.82 -4.27
CA ILE A 393 3.83 0.01 -5.34
C ILE A 393 2.85 1.04 -4.78
N ILE A 394 1.99 0.67 -3.85
CA ILE A 394 0.98 1.59 -3.31
C ILE A 394 1.57 2.76 -2.54
N ILE A 395 2.76 2.61 -1.97
CA ILE A 395 3.44 3.67 -1.19
C ILE A 395 4.42 4.50 -2.03
N VAL A 396 4.66 4.14 -3.29
CA VAL A 396 5.54 4.88 -4.21
C VAL A 396 5.21 6.38 -4.26
N PRO A 397 3.95 6.83 -4.28
CA PRO A 397 3.63 8.26 -4.23
C PRO A 397 4.24 8.99 -3.02
N ALA A 398 4.26 8.35 -1.85
CA ALA A 398 4.86 8.93 -0.64
C ALA A 398 6.40 9.01 -0.76
N LEU A 399 7.03 7.99 -1.35
CA LEU A 399 8.45 7.97 -1.62
C LEU A 399 8.84 9.05 -2.65
N LEU A 400 8.06 9.23 -3.70
CA LEU A 400 8.30 10.27 -4.72
C LEU A 400 8.16 11.68 -4.14
N LEU A 401 7.17 11.94 -3.28
CA LEU A 401 7.06 13.20 -2.55
C LEU A 401 8.32 13.47 -1.71
N TRP A 402 8.77 12.47 -0.96
CA TRP A 402 9.95 12.58 -0.10
C TRP A 402 11.21 12.84 -0.92
N ILE A 403 11.49 12.04 -1.95
CA ILE A 403 12.66 12.20 -2.82
C ILE A 403 12.63 13.57 -3.50
N ALA A 404 11.47 14.00 -4.04
CA ALA A 404 11.31 15.33 -4.64
C ALA A 404 11.70 16.46 -3.67
N TYR A 405 11.27 16.35 -2.40
CA TYR A 405 11.62 17.33 -1.38
C TYR A 405 13.12 17.34 -1.08
N ILE A 406 13.74 16.16 -0.88
CA ILE A 406 15.18 16.06 -0.60
C ILE A 406 16.01 16.61 -1.78
N VAL A 407 15.71 16.19 -3.00
CA VAL A 407 16.37 16.69 -4.22
C VAL A 407 16.20 18.22 -4.34
N SER A 408 15.02 18.75 -4.06
CA SER A 408 14.77 20.21 -4.09
C SER A 408 15.61 21.00 -3.10
N LYS A 409 15.97 20.40 -1.96
CA LYS A 409 16.79 21.05 -0.92
C LYS A 409 18.29 20.86 -1.11
N SER A 410 18.69 19.77 -1.77
CA SER A 410 20.10 19.36 -1.88
C SER A 410 20.75 19.81 -3.19
N ILE A 411 19.97 19.99 -4.28
CA ILE A 411 20.49 20.26 -5.62
C ILE A 411 19.86 21.54 -6.17
N LYS A 412 20.66 22.59 -6.31
CA LYS A 412 20.32 23.78 -7.08
C LYS A 412 20.89 23.62 -8.50
N PHE A 413 20.08 23.17 -9.45
CA PHE A 413 20.44 23.21 -10.88
C PHE A 413 20.28 24.63 -11.41
N ASN A 414 21.38 25.31 -11.70
CA ASN A 414 21.41 26.54 -12.47
C ASN A 414 21.76 26.18 -13.93
N ILE A 415 20.77 25.87 -14.74
CA ILE A 415 20.94 25.78 -16.18
C ILE A 415 20.83 27.23 -16.73
N LYS A 416 21.96 27.89 -16.95
CA LYS A 416 22.02 29.09 -17.78
C LYS A 416 21.99 28.60 -19.23
N LEU A 417 20.84 28.71 -19.87
CA LEU A 417 20.77 28.66 -21.33
C LEU A 417 21.46 29.94 -21.85
N ASN A 418 22.71 29.82 -22.30
CA ASN A 418 23.31 30.85 -23.12
C ASN A 418 22.46 30.91 -24.39
N ARG A 419 21.67 31.98 -24.51
CA ARG A 419 21.15 32.36 -25.83
C ARG A 419 22.36 32.61 -26.73
N PHE A 420 22.49 31.78 -27.76
CA PHE A 420 23.35 32.13 -28.86
C PHE A 420 22.84 33.46 -29.41
N SER A 421 23.61 34.53 -29.20
CA SER A 421 23.39 35.78 -29.91
C SER A 421 23.69 35.47 -31.36
N GLU A 422 22.68 35.50 -32.20
CA GLU A 422 22.83 35.59 -33.62
C GLU A 422 23.58 36.90 -33.91
N ASN A 423 24.81 36.78 -34.46
CA ASN A 423 25.46 37.82 -35.19
C ASN A 423 25.08 37.67 -36.65
#